data_49fb60cea57900c32d4365eb481c9620
#
_entry.id   49fb60cea57900c32d4365eb481c9620
#
_cell.length_a   1.000
_cell.length_b   1.000
_cell.length_c   1.000
_cell.angle_alpha   90.00
_cell.angle_beta   90.00
_cell.angle_gamma   90.00
#
_symmetry.space_group_name_H-M   'P 1'
#
loop_
_entity.id
_entity.type
_entity.pdbx_description
1 polymer ?
#
loop_
_entity_poly.entity_id
_entity_poly.type
_entity_poly.pdbx_seq_one_letter_code
_entity_poly.pdbx_strand_id
1 'polypeptide(L)'
;MVNFSKGKIFFFYPNCSDIKIIPNSLEHAYLCLLNNDLSSAKAIFSKIDNPRGAWGTILVSILEGYMDVFPTFFQIRNFLEIDLDFLLKNEKLDYIEQLLGALEIFVDINQESYKFAARVMFENNLLSASFNYMKKSKDIYYNDAELHFMLMRYYLKVHDFEQAYFHANECLQLIPDYYPALIMKQKIEEIYL
;
A
#
# COMPACT_ATOMS: atom_id res chain seq x y z
N MET A 1 7.91 -26.19 -0.30
CA MET A 1 9.02 -25.24 -0.51
C MET A 1 8.37 -23.97 -1.01
N VAL A 2 8.29 -22.93 -0.17
CA VAL A 2 7.71 -21.65 -0.59
C VAL A 2 8.62 -21.07 -1.65
N ASN A 3 8.07 -20.88 -2.85
CA ASN A 3 8.84 -20.35 -3.95
C ASN A 3 8.95 -18.84 -3.78
N PHE A 4 10.04 -18.36 -3.20
CA PHE A 4 10.39 -16.95 -3.10
C PHE A 4 10.75 -16.32 -4.46
N SER A 5 10.42 -17.00 -5.55
CA SER A 5 10.71 -16.50 -6.87
C SER A 5 10.02 -15.18 -7.13
N LYS A 6 10.82 -14.20 -7.44
CA LYS A 6 10.44 -12.90 -8.00
C LYS A 6 9.70 -11.96 -7.08
N GLY A 7 10.44 -11.32 -6.22
CA GLY A 7 10.02 -10.08 -5.59
C GLY A 7 9.15 -10.21 -4.35
N LYS A 8 8.94 -11.40 -3.86
CA LYS A 8 7.98 -11.65 -2.78
C LYS A 8 8.54 -11.51 -1.37
N ILE A 9 9.84 -11.72 -1.21
CA ILE A 9 10.65 -11.17 -0.12
C ILE A 9 11.61 -10.11 -0.66
N PHE A 10 11.31 -9.60 -1.82
CA PHE A 10 12.05 -8.59 -2.53
C PHE A 10 12.43 -7.39 -1.66
N PHE A 11 11.54 -7.04 -0.77
CA PHE A 11 11.72 -6.07 0.28
C PHE A 11 12.91 -6.30 1.17
N PHE A 12 13.14 -7.56 1.54
CA PHE A 12 14.18 -7.93 2.50
C PHE A 12 15.47 -8.33 1.77
N TYR A 13 15.34 -8.93 0.58
CA TYR A 13 16.48 -9.55 -0.14
C TYR A 13 16.31 -9.43 -1.66
N PRO A 14 16.48 -8.26 -2.23
CA PRO A 14 16.17 -7.99 -3.65
C PRO A 14 16.98 -8.81 -4.66
N ASN A 15 18.11 -9.41 -4.26
CA ASN A 15 19.03 -10.11 -5.16
C ASN A 15 19.41 -11.52 -4.70
N CYS A 16 18.69 -12.13 -3.75
CA CYS A 16 19.04 -13.45 -3.24
C CYS A 16 18.19 -14.56 -3.86
N SER A 17 18.82 -15.58 -4.44
CA SER A 17 18.18 -16.81 -4.91
C SER A 17 17.94 -17.83 -3.79
N ASP A 18 18.81 -17.84 -2.77
CA ASP A 18 18.76 -18.78 -1.65
C ASP A 18 18.82 -18.05 -0.32
N ILE A 19 17.65 -17.86 0.31
CA ILE A 19 17.53 -17.20 1.60
C ILE A 19 17.56 -18.23 2.71
N LYS A 20 18.56 -18.16 3.58
CA LYS A 20 18.58 -18.93 4.83
C LYS A 20 17.76 -18.16 5.88
N ILE A 21 16.52 -18.60 6.10
CA ILE A 21 15.67 -18.00 7.13
C ILE A 21 16.25 -18.25 8.52
N ILE A 22 16.48 -17.15 9.24
CA ILE A 22 16.94 -17.21 10.63
C ILE A 22 15.71 -17.46 11.53
N PRO A 23 15.72 -18.47 12.40
CA PRO A 23 14.61 -18.70 13.34
C PRO A 23 14.31 -17.47 14.20
N ASN A 24 13.03 -17.17 14.39
CA ASN A 24 12.51 -16.00 15.12
C ASN A 24 12.93 -14.63 14.54
N SER A 25 13.31 -14.59 13.27
CA SER A 25 13.50 -13.33 12.55
C SER A 25 12.19 -12.79 11.98
N LEU A 26 12.23 -11.56 11.49
CA LEU A 26 11.11 -10.93 10.79
C LEU A 26 10.69 -11.76 9.56
N GLU A 27 11.64 -12.23 8.79
CA GLU A 27 11.44 -13.06 7.60
C GLU A 27 10.76 -14.37 7.96
N HIS A 28 11.13 -14.98 9.10
CA HIS A 28 10.48 -16.19 9.60
C HIS A 28 9.00 -15.93 9.95
N ALA A 29 8.70 -14.82 10.59
CA ALA A 29 7.31 -14.45 10.90
C ALA A 29 6.46 -14.29 9.63
N TYR A 30 6.98 -13.59 8.60
CA TYR A 30 6.29 -13.46 7.31
C TYR A 30 6.18 -14.78 6.56
N LEU A 31 7.16 -15.67 6.70
CA LEU A 31 7.08 -17.03 6.13
C LEU A 31 5.96 -17.84 6.78
N CYS A 32 5.82 -17.77 8.11
CA CYS A 32 4.70 -18.39 8.82
C CYS A 32 3.35 -17.83 8.33
N LEU A 33 3.25 -16.51 8.17
CA LEU A 33 2.07 -15.86 7.64
C LEU A 33 1.71 -16.39 6.25
N LEU A 34 2.68 -16.48 5.34
CA LEU A 34 2.46 -17.04 3.99
C LEU A 34 2.02 -18.50 4.00
N ASN A 35 2.43 -19.27 4.99
CA ASN A 35 2.03 -20.66 5.18
C ASN A 35 0.69 -20.80 5.94
N ASN A 36 -0.03 -19.70 6.21
CA ASN A 36 -1.26 -19.63 6.99
C ASN A 36 -1.09 -20.06 8.47
N ASP A 37 0.14 -20.05 8.97
CA ASP A 37 0.43 -20.28 10.40
C ASP A 37 0.48 -18.95 11.14
N LEU A 38 -0.72 -18.36 11.33
CA LEU A 38 -0.88 -17.07 11.98
C LEU A 38 -0.44 -17.10 13.45
N SER A 39 -0.62 -18.22 14.14
CA SER A 39 -0.23 -18.36 15.53
C SER A 39 1.29 -18.29 15.72
N SER A 40 2.05 -18.99 14.91
CA SER A 40 3.51 -18.91 14.93
C SER A 40 4.00 -17.53 14.46
N ALA A 41 3.39 -16.95 13.44
CA ALA A 41 3.71 -15.59 12.98
C ALA A 41 3.55 -14.57 14.11
N LYS A 42 2.41 -14.59 14.83
CA LYS A 42 2.13 -13.70 15.97
C LYS A 42 3.12 -13.89 17.11
N ALA A 43 3.43 -15.15 17.45
CA ALA A 43 4.39 -15.49 18.50
C ALA A 43 5.82 -15.02 18.17
N ILE A 44 6.20 -14.98 16.89
CA ILE A 44 7.50 -14.47 16.46
C ILE A 44 7.49 -12.94 16.44
N PHE A 45 6.47 -12.30 15.85
CA PHE A 45 6.34 -10.84 15.84
C PHE A 45 6.38 -10.24 17.24
N SER A 46 5.70 -10.88 18.23
CA SER A 46 5.67 -10.40 19.61
C SER A 46 7.03 -10.44 20.34
N LYS A 47 8.00 -11.20 19.82
CA LYS A 47 9.38 -11.24 20.35
C LYS A 47 10.31 -10.24 19.71
N ILE A 48 9.88 -9.59 18.62
CA ILE A 48 10.67 -8.60 17.90
C ILE A 48 10.42 -7.24 18.53
N ASP A 49 11.37 -6.78 19.34
CA ASP A 49 11.28 -5.52 20.10
C ASP A 49 11.62 -4.32 19.18
N ASN A 50 10.71 -4.02 18.26
CA ASN A 50 10.76 -2.81 17.42
C ASN A 50 9.36 -2.49 16.85
N PRO A 51 9.17 -1.29 16.24
CA PRO A 51 7.87 -0.90 15.68
C PRO A 51 7.32 -1.85 14.62
N ARG A 52 8.19 -2.57 13.87
CA ARG A 52 7.78 -3.53 12.85
C ARG A 52 7.22 -4.81 13.47
N GLY A 53 7.81 -5.30 14.59
CA GLY A 53 7.29 -6.43 15.34
C GLY A 53 5.92 -6.12 15.96
N ALA A 54 5.79 -4.94 16.58
CA ALA A 54 4.52 -4.48 17.15
C ALA A 54 3.43 -4.38 16.06
N TRP A 55 3.73 -3.79 14.91
CA TRP A 55 2.82 -3.76 13.76
C TRP A 55 2.49 -5.17 13.26
N GLY A 56 3.48 -6.06 13.13
CA GLY A 56 3.26 -7.44 12.69
C GLY A 56 2.27 -8.21 13.59
N THR A 57 2.31 -7.96 14.90
CA THR A 57 1.35 -8.53 15.84
C THR A 57 -0.08 -8.01 15.57
N ILE A 58 -0.23 -6.71 15.34
CA ILE A 58 -1.51 -6.08 14.98
C ILE A 58 -2.01 -6.62 13.62
N LEU A 59 -1.12 -6.67 12.63
CA LEU A 59 -1.44 -7.22 11.31
C LEU A 59 -2.02 -8.63 11.42
N VAL A 60 -1.35 -9.53 12.17
CA VAL A 60 -1.86 -10.90 12.34
C VAL A 60 -3.25 -10.90 12.99
N SER A 61 -3.50 -10.06 13.99
CA SER A 61 -4.84 -9.95 14.60
C SER A 61 -5.90 -9.53 13.57
N ILE A 62 -5.58 -8.56 12.71
CA ILE A 62 -6.47 -8.15 11.61
C ILE A 62 -6.74 -9.33 10.67
N LEU A 63 -5.72 -10.10 10.30
CA LEU A 63 -5.86 -11.25 9.42
C LEU A 63 -6.65 -12.41 10.07
N GLU A 64 -6.70 -12.47 11.39
CA GLU A 64 -7.56 -13.35 12.17
C GLU A 64 -9.00 -12.80 12.33
N GLY A 65 -9.28 -11.60 11.80
CA GLY A 65 -10.61 -10.99 11.78
C GLY A 65 -10.97 -10.18 13.05
N TYR A 66 -9.99 -9.79 13.85
CA TYR A 66 -10.22 -8.93 15.01
C TYR A 66 -9.11 -7.89 15.18
N MET A 67 -9.38 -6.83 15.97
CA MET A 67 -8.42 -5.79 16.30
C MET A 67 -8.59 -5.39 17.77
N ASP A 68 -7.78 -5.97 18.63
CA ASP A 68 -7.73 -5.70 20.07
C ASP A 68 -6.76 -4.57 20.43
N VAL A 69 -5.80 -4.29 19.55
CA VAL A 69 -4.84 -3.20 19.67
C VAL A 69 -4.85 -2.38 18.39
N PHE A 70 -5.04 -1.08 18.52
CA PHE A 70 -5.03 -0.16 17.36
C PHE A 70 -3.59 0.22 16.97
N PRO A 71 -3.30 0.30 15.67
CA PRO A 71 -2.01 0.79 15.22
C PRO A 71 -1.86 2.29 15.52
N THR A 72 -0.62 2.73 15.61
CA THR A 72 -0.29 4.15 15.66
C THR A 72 -0.31 4.76 14.24
N PHE A 73 -0.43 6.08 14.15
CA PHE A 73 -0.26 6.84 12.91
C PHE A 73 1.01 6.44 12.14
N PHE A 74 2.15 6.34 12.84
CA PHE A 74 3.43 5.99 12.22
C PHE A 74 3.49 4.54 11.74
N GLN A 75 2.84 3.61 12.41
CA GLN A 75 2.79 2.22 11.95
C GLN A 75 1.98 2.09 10.65
N ILE A 76 0.83 2.74 10.56
CA ILE A 76 0.03 2.77 9.33
C ILE A 76 0.86 3.39 8.20
N ARG A 77 1.44 4.58 8.42
CA ARG A 77 2.22 5.30 7.42
C ARG A 77 3.41 4.48 6.88
N ASN A 78 4.11 3.76 7.76
CA ASN A 78 5.34 3.09 7.38
C ASN A 78 5.15 1.65 6.89
N PHE A 79 4.03 0.99 7.24
CA PHE A 79 3.93 -0.45 7.05
C PHE A 79 2.73 -0.92 6.23
N LEU A 80 1.65 -0.14 6.16
CA LEU A 80 0.42 -0.54 5.47
C LEU A 80 0.66 -0.85 3.98
N GLU A 81 1.32 0.05 3.26
CA GLU A 81 1.62 -0.15 1.83
C GLU A 81 2.49 -1.38 1.60
N ILE A 82 3.49 -1.55 2.47
CA ILE A 82 4.43 -2.66 2.42
C ILE A 82 3.69 -3.99 2.53
N ASP A 83 2.83 -4.13 3.53
CA ASP A 83 2.17 -5.39 3.79
C ASP A 83 1.03 -5.66 2.81
N LEU A 84 0.30 -4.63 2.39
CA LEU A 84 -0.72 -4.78 1.36
C LEU A 84 -0.08 -5.24 0.03
N ASP A 85 1.03 -4.62 -0.39
CA ASP A 85 1.77 -5.02 -1.59
C ASP A 85 2.34 -6.44 -1.45
N PHE A 86 2.88 -6.78 -0.28
CA PHE A 86 3.37 -8.12 0.03
C PHE A 86 2.26 -9.18 -0.07
N LEU A 87 1.09 -8.92 0.49
CA LEU A 87 -0.05 -9.85 0.43
C LEU A 87 -0.57 -10.00 -1.01
N LEU A 88 -0.66 -8.91 -1.78
CA LEU A 88 -1.06 -8.92 -3.19
C LEU A 88 -0.10 -9.75 -4.03
N LYS A 89 1.20 -9.54 -3.90
CA LYS A 89 2.22 -10.27 -4.65
C LYS A 89 2.31 -11.76 -4.26
N ASN A 90 1.76 -12.12 -3.11
CA ASN A 90 1.68 -13.52 -2.65
C ASN A 90 0.28 -14.11 -2.81
N GLU A 91 -0.64 -13.42 -3.48
CA GLU A 91 -1.99 -13.89 -3.81
C GLU A 91 -2.79 -14.32 -2.56
N LYS A 92 -2.58 -13.62 -1.43
CA LYS A 92 -3.27 -13.89 -0.16
C LYS A 92 -4.59 -13.12 -0.10
N LEU A 93 -5.56 -13.52 -0.95
CA LEU A 93 -6.81 -12.78 -1.17
C LEU A 93 -7.61 -12.58 0.13
N ASP A 94 -7.78 -13.62 0.93
CA ASP A 94 -8.52 -13.54 2.21
C ASP A 94 -7.86 -12.53 3.17
N TYR A 95 -6.54 -12.51 3.22
CA TYR A 95 -5.79 -11.57 4.06
C TYR A 95 -5.85 -10.14 3.53
N ILE A 96 -5.85 -9.98 2.22
CA ILE A 96 -6.04 -8.67 1.58
C ILE A 96 -7.42 -8.11 1.95
N GLU A 97 -8.47 -8.93 1.87
CA GLU A 97 -9.83 -8.53 2.23
C GLU A 97 -9.92 -8.07 3.69
N GLN A 98 -9.33 -8.83 4.62
CA GLN A 98 -9.27 -8.45 6.05
C GLN A 98 -8.52 -7.12 6.25
N LEU A 99 -7.35 -6.96 5.63
CA LEU A 99 -6.55 -5.74 5.77
C LEU A 99 -7.26 -4.53 5.17
N LEU A 100 -7.92 -4.69 4.02
CA LEU A 100 -8.70 -3.63 3.38
C LEU A 100 -9.96 -3.28 4.21
N GLY A 101 -10.56 -4.26 4.87
CA GLY A 101 -11.67 -4.03 5.81
C GLY A 101 -11.26 -3.17 7.01
N ALA A 102 -10.01 -3.27 7.46
CA ALA A 102 -9.48 -2.45 8.54
C ALA A 102 -9.26 -0.97 8.16
N LEU A 103 -9.27 -0.61 6.88
CA LEU A 103 -9.05 0.77 6.42
C LEU A 103 -10.09 1.75 6.95
N GLU A 104 -11.32 1.31 7.19
CA GLU A 104 -12.40 2.14 7.78
C GLU A 104 -12.01 2.65 9.20
N ILE A 105 -11.23 1.82 9.93
CA ILE A 105 -10.70 2.20 11.26
C ILE A 105 -9.41 2.99 11.10
N PHE A 106 -8.56 2.59 10.16
CA PHE A 106 -7.26 3.22 9.96
C PHE A 106 -7.36 4.68 9.54
N VAL A 107 -8.39 5.03 8.79
CA VAL A 107 -8.59 6.42 8.32
C VAL A 107 -8.84 7.39 9.47
N ASP A 108 -9.44 6.96 10.57
CA ASP A 108 -9.62 7.77 11.78
C ASP A 108 -8.29 8.06 12.49
N ILE A 109 -7.29 7.20 12.29
CA ILE A 109 -5.95 7.33 12.88
C ILE A 109 -5.02 8.06 11.91
N ASN A 110 -5.10 7.73 10.62
CA ASN A 110 -4.31 8.32 9.55
C ASN A 110 -5.19 8.50 8.30
N GLN A 111 -5.59 9.72 8.03
CA GLN A 111 -6.47 10.08 6.91
C GLN A 111 -5.93 9.68 5.54
N GLU A 112 -4.62 9.41 5.42
CA GLU A 112 -3.98 8.96 4.18
C GLU A 112 -4.16 7.45 3.91
N SER A 113 -4.80 6.69 4.80
CA SER A 113 -4.90 5.23 4.70
C SER A 113 -5.51 4.76 3.38
N TYR A 114 -6.56 5.43 2.89
CA TYR A 114 -7.14 5.11 1.57
C TYR A 114 -6.19 5.46 0.42
N LYS A 115 -5.41 6.54 0.53
CA LYS A 115 -4.41 6.92 -0.47
C LYS A 115 -3.30 5.87 -0.57
N PHE A 116 -2.85 5.33 0.58
CA PHE A 116 -1.88 4.24 0.61
C PHE A 116 -2.41 2.99 -0.09
N ALA A 117 -3.63 2.56 0.22
CA ALA A 117 -4.27 1.44 -0.47
C ALA A 117 -4.43 1.71 -1.98
N ALA A 118 -4.87 2.90 -2.36
CA ALA A 118 -5.01 3.30 -3.75
C ALA A 118 -3.69 3.19 -4.52
N ARG A 119 -2.57 3.63 -3.92
CA ARG A 119 -1.25 3.57 -4.53
C ARG A 119 -0.81 2.14 -4.78
N VAL A 120 -0.94 1.27 -3.78
CA VAL A 120 -0.59 -0.15 -3.91
C VAL A 120 -1.43 -0.82 -5.00
N MET A 121 -2.74 -0.57 -5.03
CA MET A 121 -3.62 -1.11 -6.07
C MET A 121 -3.22 -0.62 -7.47
N PHE A 122 -2.88 0.67 -7.60
CA PHE A 122 -2.45 1.26 -8.87
C PHE A 122 -1.16 0.62 -9.39
N GLU A 123 -0.15 0.47 -8.56
CA GLU A 123 1.14 -0.12 -8.93
C GLU A 123 1.01 -1.63 -9.29
N ASN A 124 0.00 -2.29 -8.75
CA ASN A 124 -0.33 -3.67 -9.10
C ASN A 124 -1.37 -3.79 -10.25
N ASN A 125 -1.64 -2.71 -11.00
CA ASN A 125 -2.59 -2.64 -12.12
C ASN A 125 -4.05 -2.97 -11.77
N LEU A 126 -4.43 -2.91 -10.51
CA LEU A 126 -5.80 -3.05 -10.03
C LEU A 126 -6.55 -1.72 -10.13
N LEU A 127 -6.69 -1.21 -11.38
CA LEU A 127 -7.12 0.17 -11.64
C LEU A 127 -8.48 0.52 -11.05
N SER A 128 -9.46 -0.37 -11.15
CA SER A 128 -10.80 -0.12 -10.60
C SER A 128 -10.80 -0.02 -9.07
N ALA A 129 -10.06 -0.89 -8.39
CA ALA A 129 -9.91 -0.84 -6.94
C ALA A 129 -9.15 0.42 -6.52
N SER A 130 -8.05 0.73 -7.20
CA SER A 130 -7.28 1.95 -6.98
C SER A 130 -8.16 3.20 -7.07
N PHE A 131 -8.94 3.32 -8.13
CA PHE A 131 -9.82 4.49 -8.33
C PHE A 131 -10.89 4.62 -7.24
N ASN A 132 -11.45 3.50 -6.77
CA ASN A 132 -12.40 3.52 -5.66
C ASN A 132 -11.76 4.06 -4.37
N TYR A 133 -10.53 3.67 -4.06
CA TYR A 133 -9.81 4.19 -2.90
C TYR A 133 -9.34 5.65 -3.10
N MET A 134 -8.97 6.06 -4.32
CA MET A 134 -8.71 7.48 -4.63
C MET A 134 -9.95 8.35 -4.38
N LYS A 135 -11.15 7.88 -4.78
CA LYS A 135 -12.40 8.59 -4.49
C LYS A 135 -12.64 8.72 -3.00
N LYS A 136 -12.54 7.63 -2.22
CA LYS A 136 -12.66 7.67 -0.76
C LYS A 136 -11.65 8.64 -0.12
N SER A 137 -10.41 8.64 -0.59
CA SER A 137 -9.37 9.57 -0.10
C SER A 137 -9.73 11.03 -0.43
N LYS A 138 -10.24 11.29 -1.63
CA LYS A 138 -10.68 12.61 -2.08
C LYS A 138 -11.85 13.17 -1.24
N ASP A 139 -12.78 12.29 -0.83
CA ASP A 139 -13.93 12.67 0.01
C ASP A 139 -13.48 13.09 1.43
N ILE A 140 -12.33 12.58 1.92
CA ILE A 140 -11.76 12.96 3.21
C ILE A 140 -10.95 14.24 3.10
N TYR A 141 -10.07 14.33 2.12
CA TYR A 141 -9.19 15.47 1.93
C TYR A 141 -8.90 15.72 0.44
N TYR A 142 -9.63 16.69 -0.11
CA TYR A 142 -9.51 17.06 -1.52
C TYR A 142 -8.18 17.73 -1.87
N ASN A 143 -7.70 18.65 -1.02
CA ASN A 143 -6.52 19.49 -1.29
C ASN A 143 -5.20 18.73 -1.03
N ASP A 144 -5.02 17.60 -1.69
CA ASP A 144 -3.82 16.74 -1.61
C ASP A 144 -3.15 16.65 -2.99
N ALA A 145 -2.02 17.32 -3.15
CA ALA A 145 -1.29 17.35 -4.41
C ALA A 145 -0.87 15.94 -4.89
N GLU A 146 -0.52 15.05 -3.95
CA GLU A 146 -0.15 13.68 -4.29
C GLU A 146 -1.35 12.87 -4.78
N LEU A 147 -2.51 13.04 -4.16
CA LEU A 147 -3.76 12.42 -4.62
C LEU A 147 -4.13 12.90 -6.03
N HIS A 148 -4.03 14.22 -6.29
CA HIS A 148 -4.26 14.75 -7.64
C HIS A 148 -3.24 14.21 -8.65
N PHE A 149 -1.99 14.07 -8.27
CA PHE A 149 -0.99 13.42 -9.11
C PHE A 149 -1.32 11.95 -9.43
N MET A 150 -1.81 11.20 -8.44
CA MET A 150 -2.26 9.82 -8.64
C MET A 150 -3.49 9.74 -9.56
N LEU A 151 -4.48 10.63 -9.38
CA LEU A 151 -5.66 10.73 -10.25
C LEU A 151 -5.26 11.07 -11.68
N MET A 152 -4.35 12.02 -11.88
CA MET A 152 -3.79 12.33 -13.20
C MET A 152 -3.20 11.07 -13.85
N ARG A 153 -2.35 10.33 -13.14
CA ARG A 153 -1.75 9.07 -13.64
C ARG A 153 -2.82 8.02 -13.98
N TYR A 154 -3.86 7.92 -13.16
CA TYR A 154 -4.98 7.02 -13.42
C TYR A 154 -5.70 7.39 -14.72
N TYR A 155 -6.10 8.66 -14.88
CA TYR A 155 -6.83 9.12 -16.06
C TYR A 155 -5.98 9.01 -17.35
N LEU A 156 -4.67 9.19 -17.27
CA LEU A 156 -3.78 8.88 -18.39
C LEU A 156 -3.81 7.40 -18.78
N LYS A 157 -3.84 6.48 -17.81
CA LYS A 157 -3.92 5.04 -18.11
C LYS A 157 -5.23 4.64 -18.75
N VAL A 158 -6.33 5.32 -18.45
CA VAL A 158 -7.63 5.06 -19.06
C VAL A 158 -7.94 5.96 -20.26
N HIS A 159 -6.94 6.72 -20.74
CA HIS A 159 -7.00 7.62 -21.89
C HIS A 159 -8.04 8.75 -21.77
N ASP A 160 -8.39 9.16 -20.56
CA ASP A 160 -9.21 10.34 -20.28
C ASP A 160 -8.28 11.55 -20.08
N PHE A 161 -7.86 12.15 -21.21
CA PHE A 161 -6.89 13.24 -21.19
C PHE A 161 -7.44 14.53 -20.58
N GLU A 162 -8.74 14.76 -20.67
CA GLU A 162 -9.40 15.92 -20.08
C GLU A 162 -9.30 15.88 -18.55
N GLN A 163 -9.68 14.77 -17.94
CA GLN A 163 -9.57 14.57 -16.50
C GLN A 163 -8.11 14.52 -16.04
N ALA A 164 -7.22 13.93 -16.85
CA ALA A 164 -5.80 13.93 -16.55
C ALA A 164 -5.25 15.36 -16.49
N TYR A 165 -5.59 16.21 -17.47
CA TYR A 165 -5.18 17.61 -17.50
C TYR A 165 -5.76 18.42 -16.34
N PHE A 166 -7.04 18.20 -16.02
CA PHE A 166 -7.67 18.82 -14.86
C PHE A 166 -6.90 18.52 -13.58
N HIS A 167 -6.62 17.25 -13.31
CA HIS A 167 -5.91 16.85 -12.09
C HIS A 167 -4.42 17.25 -12.08
N ALA A 168 -3.79 17.40 -13.26
CA ALA A 168 -2.46 18.00 -13.34
C ALA A 168 -2.48 19.45 -12.86
N ASN A 169 -3.49 20.24 -13.27
CA ASN A 169 -3.63 21.62 -12.85
C ASN A 169 -3.93 21.73 -11.33
N GLU A 170 -4.85 20.92 -10.81
CA GLU A 170 -5.13 20.88 -9.37
C GLU A 170 -3.85 20.56 -8.55
N CYS A 171 -3.06 19.57 -8.99
CA CYS A 171 -1.80 19.25 -8.35
C CYS A 171 -0.83 20.45 -8.35
N LEU A 172 -0.70 21.15 -9.46
CA LEU A 172 0.21 22.29 -9.62
C LEU A 172 -0.31 23.58 -8.97
N GLN A 173 -1.61 23.71 -8.73
CA GLN A 173 -2.13 24.78 -7.89
C GLN A 173 -1.72 24.64 -6.43
N LEU A 174 -1.65 23.39 -5.94
CA LEU A 174 -1.22 23.07 -4.59
C LEU A 174 0.31 23.13 -4.42
N ILE A 175 1.05 22.62 -5.41
CA ILE A 175 2.53 22.61 -5.43
C ILE A 175 3.00 23.03 -6.82
N PRO A 176 3.23 24.33 -7.08
CA PRO A 176 3.54 24.85 -8.42
C PRO A 176 4.80 24.28 -9.08
N ASP A 177 5.78 23.88 -8.29
CA ASP A 177 7.05 23.33 -8.74
C ASP A 177 7.16 21.80 -8.60
N TYR A 178 6.00 21.12 -8.51
CA TYR A 178 5.98 19.65 -8.45
C TYR A 178 6.40 19.06 -9.81
N TYR A 179 7.70 18.86 -9.94
CA TYR A 179 8.35 18.50 -11.21
C TYR A 179 7.74 17.28 -11.95
N PRO A 180 7.36 16.17 -11.28
CA PRO A 180 6.70 15.06 -11.97
C PRO A 180 5.37 15.46 -12.64
N ALA A 181 4.58 16.32 -12.00
CA ALA A 181 3.31 16.80 -12.57
C ALA A 181 3.54 17.76 -13.74
N LEU A 182 4.55 18.63 -13.67
CA LEU A 182 4.92 19.53 -14.77
C LEU A 182 5.26 18.75 -16.04
N ILE A 183 6.14 17.73 -15.94
CA ILE A 183 6.51 16.90 -17.09
C ILE A 183 5.29 16.18 -17.68
N MET A 184 4.44 15.61 -16.82
CA MET A 184 3.28 14.88 -17.30
C MET A 184 2.24 15.80 -17.92
N LYS A 185 2.03 16.99 -17.36
CA LYS A 185 1.15 18.01 -17.93
C LYS A 185 1.61 18.41 -19.33
N GLN A 186 2.90 18.69 -19.52
CA GLN A 186 3.46 19.01 -20.83
C GLN A 186 3.18 17.90 -21.85
N LYS A 187 3.37 16.63 -21.48
CA LYS A 187 3.06 15.49 -22.35
C LYS A 187 1.57 15.40 -22.69
N ILE A 188 0.68 15.74 -21.77
CA ILE A 188 -0.77 15.78 -22.03
C ILE A 188 -1.07 16.89 -23.03
N GLU A 189 -0.47 18.07 -22.90
CA GLU A 189 -0.63 19.19 -23.81
C GLU A 189 -0.16 18.85 -25.23
N GLU A 190 0.95 18.14 -25.38
CA GLU A 190 1.47 17.68 -26.68
C GLU A 190 0.56 16.66 -27.39
N ILE A 191 -0.25 15.89 -26.64
CA ILE A 191 -1.09 14.80 -27.18
C ILE A 191 -2.51 15.28 -27.44
N TYR A 192 -3.03 16.16 -26.58
CA TYR A 192 -4.46 16.47 -26.48
C TYR A 192 -4.83 17.89 -26.94
N LEU A 193 -3.92 18.87 -26.77
CA LEU A 193 -4.14 20.28 -27.18
C LEU A 193 -3.44 20.61 -28.49
#